data_b357d550c61ebec6bb48870967e7b211
#
_entry.id   b357d550c61ebec6bb48870967e7b211
#
_cell.length_a   1.000
_cell.length_b   1.000
_cell.length_c   1.000
_cell.angle_alpha   90.00
_cell.angle_beta   90.00
_cell.angle_gamma   90.00
#
_symmetry.space_group_name_H-M   'P 1'
#
loop_
_entity.id
_entity.type
_entity.pdbx_description
1 polymer ?
#
loop_
_entity_poly.entity_id
_entity_poly.type
_entity_poly.pdbx_seq_one_letter_code
_entity_poly.pdbx_strand_id
1 'polypeptide(L)'
;MVASLAAGCGDSSSSGDGTEKTGKKVETVDDGHTLTAWAWDANFNIPALKAAAEDYKKNVDPDFVLNIEEQSGSTDIETAITTAGSAGDYSTLPDIVLFQDHYFRQYHTNYPDAWVSANDADVKWDDFSQEKLSFSTIDGEHFGFPVDNGTVIFAYRTDLLEQAGYTIDDMTGISWKDFIEVGKKVYEKTGKYLLCMDGDGNDLFYMMLQAEGESQFKDGKPKFVDNAKLKEIMQVLKDMIDNNVLYLANNWSDYTDQVIQGDMVAGVMNGNWIIPTIEKVTDNSGKWEITSLPTLEGGEGYASNGGSSLYITSNCKQADLAKKFLAYTFGGGSYTDKGVSETYDNALKNGGVITTYTPAGKSEVYNEGVEYFNNQPIYAKIVEMGANVKIIEQSDFHYDARKKLATALINITQNGADIDSEIKTAEDDLKFTMGL
;
A
#
# COMPACT_ATOMS: atom_id res chain seq x y z
N MET A 1 -53.41 7.64 -36.19
CA MET A 1 -54.40 6.67 -35.70
C MET A 1 -54.07 6.36 -34.28
N VAL A 2 -54.95 6.73 -33.42
CA VAL A 2 -54.95 6.54 -31.96
C VAL A 2 -55.33 5.10 -31.66
N ALA A 3 -54.70 4.49 -30.68
CA ALA A 3 -55.34 3.46 -29.86
C ALA A 3 -54.59 3.32 -28.53
N SER A 4 -55.19 3.90 -27.51
CA SER A 4 -54.99 3.65 -26.09
C SER A 4 -55.64 2.32 -25.68
N LEU A 5 -55.12 1.66 -24.64
CA LEU A 5 -55.84 0.79 -23.69
C LEU A 5 -54.92 0.53 -22.53
N ALA A 6 -55.19 0.93 -21.52
CA ALA A 6 -55.74 1.02 -20.17
C ALA A 6 -55.60 -0.28 -19.38
N ALA A 7 -54.97 -0.12 -18.23
CA ALA A 7 -55.22 -0.57 -16.86
C ALA A 7 -55.44 -2.08 -16.60
N GLY A 8 -54.62 -2.55 -15.64
CA GLY A 8 -54.88 -3.72 -14.81
C GLY A 8 -54.12 -3.54 -13.47
N CYS A 9 -54.80 -2.95 -12.49
CA CYS A 9 -54.42 -3.03 -11.08
C CYS A 9 -54.58 -4.47 -10.62
N GLY A 10 -53.51 -5.03 -10.08
CA GLY A 10 -53.53 -6.26 -9.32
C GLY A 10 -52.80 -6.00 -8.00
N ASP A 11 -53.61 -5.74 -6.99
CA ASP A 11 -53.23 -5.65 -5.59
C ASP A 11 -52.80 -7.04 -5.13
N SER A 12 -51.53 -7.18 -4.73
CA SER A 12 -51.11 -8.31 -3.94
C SER A 12 -50.11 -7.79 -2.89
N SER A 13 -50.66 -7.51 -1.73
CA SER A 13 -49.97 -7.37 -0.49
C SER A 13 -49.08 -8.62 -0.25
N SER A 14 -47.80 -8.52 -0.49
CA SER A 14 -46.80 -9.40 0.12
C SER A 14 -46.04 -8.58 1.16
N SER A 15 -46.32 -8.88 2.42
CA SER A 15 -45.50 -8.56 3.56
C SER A 15 -44.05 -8.99 3.26
N GLY A 16 -43.21 -8.05 2.87
CA GLY A 16 -41.76 -8.24 2.80
C GLY A 16 -41.24 -8.37 4.20
N ASP A 17 -40.99 -9.61 4.59
CA ASP A 17 -40.15 -9.96 5.72
C ASP A 17 -38.75 -9.36 5.43
N GLY A 18 -38.40 -8.31 6.17
CA GLY A 18 -37.07 -7.71 6.16
C GLY A 18 -36.09 -8.65 6.84
N THR A 19 -35.69 -9.70 6.15
CA THR A 19 -34.52 -10.46 6.57
C THR A 19 -33.31 -9.55 6.41
N GLU A 20 -32.87 -8.95 7.52
CA GLU A 20 -31.50 -8.52 7.69
C GLU A 20 -30.59 -9.62 7.12
N LYS A 21 -29.81 -9.29 6.11
CA LYS A 21 -28.70 -10.14 5.68
C LYS A 21 -27.63 -10.10 6.77
N THR A 22 -27.86 -10.81 7.87
CA THR A 22 -26.78 -11.20 8.78
C THR A 22 -25.79 -12.00 7.96
N GLY A 23 -24.52 -11.56 7.91
CA GLY A 23 -23.45 -12.26 7.18
C GLY A 23 -23.45 -13.74 7.56
N LYS A 24 -23.14 -14.61 6.59
CA LYS A 24 -23.01 -16.04 6.85
C LYS A 24 -21.91 -16.25 7.86
N LYS A 25 -22.18 -16.97 8.96
CA LYS A 25 -21.15 -17.30 9.95
C LYS A 25 -19.99 -18.07 9.30
N VAL A 26 -18.77 -17.68 9.62
CA VAL A 26 -17.56 -18.41 9.23
C VAL A 26 -17.30 -19.46 10.31
N GLU A 27 -17.20 -20.71 9.88
CA GLU A 27 -16.94 -21.82 10.79
C GLU A 27 -15.43 -21.87 11.09
N THR A 28 -15.03 -21.36 12.25
CA THR A 28 -13.68 -21.55 12.80
C THR A 28 -13.67 -22.81 13.66
N VAL A 29 -12.62 -23.60 13.56
CA VAL A 29 -12.50 -24.88 14.26
C VAL A 29 -11.52 -24.77 15.45
N ASP A 30 -11.50 -25.78 16.31
CA ASP A 30 -10.56 -25.91 17.43
C ASP A 30 -10.02 -27.35 17.44
N ASP A 31 -9.25 -27.69 16.40
CA ASP A 31 -8.68 -29.03 16.19
C ASP A 31 -7.16 -29.07 16.41
N GLY A 32 -6.54 -27.91 16.66
CA GLY A 32 -5.11 -27.77 16.88
C GLY A 32 -4.27 -27.64 15.60
N HIS A 33 -4.89 -27.73 14.41
CA HIS A 33 -4.17 -27.82 13.13
C HIS A 33 -4.74 -26.96 12.01
N THR A 34 -6.01 -26.53 12.07
CA THR A 34 -6.70 -25.87 10.97
C THR A 34 -6.97 -24.40 11.26
N LEU A 35 -6.58 -23.52 10.35
CA LEU A 35 -6.91 -22.10 10.38
C LEU A 35 -7.61 -21.68 9.08
N THR A 36 -8.44 -20.65 9.16
CA THR A 36 -9.08 -19.98 8.03
C THR A 36 -8.49 -18.59 7.84
N ALA A 37 -8.23 -18.19 6.59
CA ALA A 37 -7.68 -16.87 6.28
C ALA A 37 -8.42 -16.23 5.12
N TRP A 38 -8.72 -14.95 5.22
CA TRP A 38 -9.17 -14.13 4.11
C TRP A 38 -8.03 -13.28 3.56
N ALA A 39 -7.86 -13.30 2.25
CA ALA A 39 -6.89 -12.51 1.52
C ALA A 39 -7.43 -12.14 0.13
N TRP A 40 -6.81 -11.18 -0.51
CA TRP A 40 -7.10 -10.82 -1.90
C TRP A 40 -5.86 -10.99 -2.75
N ASP A 41 -6.01 -10.85 -4.08
CA ASP A 41 -4.96 -10.92 -5.09
C ASP A 41 -4.35 -12.33 -5.25
N ALA A 42 -4.94 -13.05 -6.21
CA ALA A 42 -4.53 -14.40 -6.60
C ALA A 42 -3.09 -14.49 -7.13
N ASN A 43 -2.48 -13.35 -7.53
CA ASN A 43 -1.14 -13.31 -8.11
C ASN A 43 -0.07 -12.75 -7.17
N PHE A 44 -0.46 -12.20 -6.03
CA PHE A 44 0.46 -11.53 -5.09
C PHE A 44 0.34 -12.12 -3.67
N ASN A 45 -0.71 -11.78 -2.92
CA ASN A 45 -0.83 -12.15 -1.51
C ASN A 45 -1.15 -13.63 -1.28
N ILE A 46 -2.05 -14.21 -2.09
CA ILE A 46 -2.48 -15.60 -1.93
C ILE A 46 -1.36 -16.60 -2.19
N PRO A 47 -0.51 -16.46 -3.23
CA PRO A 47 0.69 -17.28 -3.38
C PRO A 47 1.65 -17.21 -2.20
N ALA A 48 1.83 -16.04 -1.58
CA ALA A 48 2.67 -15.89 -0.40
C ALA A 48 2.11 -16.66 0.82
N LEU A 49 0.79 -16.56 1.07
CA LEU A 49 0.12 -17.33 2.12
C LEU A 49 0.20 -18.85 1.91
N LYS A 50 0.04 -19.30 0.67
CA LYS A 50 0.20 -20.74 0.32
C LYS A 50 1.63 -21.21 0.58
N ALA A 51 2.63 -20.44 0.16
CA ALA A 51 4.04 -20.74 0.41
C ALA A 51 4.35 -20.82 1.91
N ALA A 52 3.81 -19.90 2.71
CA ALA A 52 3.93 -19.88 4.15
C ALA A 52 3.30 -21.13 4.80
N ALA A 53 2.09 -21.50 4.37
CA ALA A 53 1.40 -22.69 4.88
C ALA A 53 2.16 -23.98 4.55
N GLU A 54 2.72 -24.09 3.35
CA GLU A 54 3.54 -25.23 2.93
C GLU A 54 4.84 -25.33 3.75
N ASP A 55 5.51 -24.21 3.99
CA ASP A 55 6.73 -24.13 4.81
C ASP A 55 6.43 -24.56 6.25
N TYR A 56 5.37 -24.03 6.86
CA TYR A 56 4.95 -24.39 8.20
C TYR A 56 4.57 -25.88 8.32
N LYS A 57 3.79 -26.38 7.36
CA LYS A 57 3.41 -27.80 7.29
C LYS A 57 4.61 -28.72 7.17
N LYS A 58 5.59 -28.35 6.35
CA LYS A 58 6.80 -29.13 6.13
C LYS A 58 7.70 -29.19 7.36
N ASN A 59 7.84 -28.09 8.08
CA ASN A 59 8.90 -27.94 9.06
C ASN A 59 8.43 -27.89 10.52
N VAL A 60 7.12 -27.64 10.77
CA VAL A 60 6.58 -27.47 12.13
C VAL A 60 5.45 -28.44 12.43
N ASP A 61 4.39 -28.46 11.62
CA ASP A 61 3.19 -29.27 11.85
C ASP A 61 2.73 -29.96 10.56
N PRO A 62 3.03 -31.27 10.36
CA PRO A 62 2.66 -32.01 9.16
C PRO A 62 1.15 -32.08 8.89
N ASP A 63 0.31 -31.90 9.91
CA ASP A 63 -1.15 -31.96 9.81
C ASP A 63 -1.77 -30.57 9.60
N PHE A 64 -0.96 -29.50 9.59
CA PHE A 64 -1.43 -28.12 9.44
C PHE A 64 -2.19 -27.88 8.13
N VAL A 65 -3.31 -27.18 8.23
CA VAL A 65 -4.16 -26.76 7.11
C VAL A 65 -4.49 -25.27 7.22
N LEU A 66 -4.20 -24.51 6.19
CA LEU A 66 -4.67 -23.14 6.04
C LEU A 66 -5.73 -23.06 4.93
N ASN A 67 -6.97 -22.84 5.29
CA ASN A 67 -8.06 -22.61 4.34
C ASN A 67 -8.09 -21.13 3.95
N ILE A 68 -7.62 -20.82 2.74
CA ILE A 68 -7.60 -19.47 2.22
C ILE A 68 -8.86 -19.22 1.39
N GLU A 69 -9.66 -18.23 1.78
CA GLU A 69 -10.81 -17.76 1.02
C GLU A 69 -10.44 -16.42 0.36
N GLU A 70 -10.48 -16.41 -0.97
CA GLU A 70 -10.18 -15.22 -1.76
C GLU A 70 -11.33 -14.22 -1.69
N GLN A 71 -11.01 -12.99 -1.32
CA GLN A 71 -11.90 -11.84 -1.39
C GLN A 71 -11.62 -11.04 -2.67
N SER A 72 -12.61 -10.30 -3.19
CA SER A 72 -12.41 -9.54 -4.44
C SER A 72 -11.39 -8.39 -4.28
N GLY A 73 -11.18 -7.94 -3.04
CA GLY A 73 -10.24 -6.88 -2.69
C GLY A 73 -10.25 -6.59 -1.19
N SER A 74 -9.40 -5.66 -0.76
CA SER A 74 -9.34 -5.22 0.65
C SER A 74 -10.68 -4.66 1.14
N THR A 75 -11.42 -3.98 0.27
CA THR A 75 -12.72 -3.36 0.60
C THR A 75 -13.77 -4.38 1.07
N ASP A 76 -13.73 -5.63 0.57
CA ASP A 76 -14.65 -6.67 1.04
C ASP A 76 -14.37 -7.02 2.50
N ILE A 77 -13.09 -7.13 2.88
CA ILE A 77 -12.67 -7.38 4.26
C ILE A 77 -13.00 -6.19 5.16
N GLU A 78 -12.74 -4.97 4.71
CA GLU A 78 -13.11 -3.73 5.41
C GLU A 78 -14.61 -3.68 5.69
N THR A 79 -15.43 -4.00 4.69
CA THR A 79 -16.90 -4.06 4.80
C THR A 79 -17.35 -5.14 5.78
N ALA A 80 -16.71 -6.31 5.76
CA ALA A 80 -17.05 -7.40 6.67
C ALA A 80 -16.72 -7.04 8.12
N ILE A 81 -15.55 -6.43 8.39
CA ILE A 81 -15.17 -5.97 9.73
C ILE A 81 -16.11 -4.87 10.22
N THR A 82 -16.45 -3.91 9.36
CA THR A 82 -17.41 -2.85 9.68
C THR A 82 -18.78 -3.43 10.05
N THR A 83 -19.24 -4.42 9.29
CA THR A 83 -20.54 -5.09 9.53
C THR A 83 -20.53 -5.86 10.85
N ALA A 84 -19.48 -6.67 11.07
CA ALA A 84 -19.32 -7.43 12.32
C ALA A 84 -19.20 -6.51 13.54
N GLY A 85 -18.37 -5.47 13.45
CA GLY A 85 -18.15 -4.52 14.54
C GLY A 85 -19.39 -3.69 14.87
N SER A 86 -20.13 -3.25 13.85
CA SER A 86 -21.40 -2.52 14.05
C SER A 86 -22.48 -3.39 14.68
N ALA A 87 -22.47 -4.70 14.44
CA ALA A 87 -23.38 -5.66 15.04
C ALA A 87 -22.90 -6.14 16.42
N GLY A 88 -21.63 -5.94 16.77
CA GLY A 88 -21.01 -6.53 17.96
C GLY A 88 -20.90 -8.07 17.88
N ASP A 89 -20.94 -8.64 16.67
CA ASP A 89 -20.87 -10.09 16.42
C ASP A 89 -19.78 -10.39 15.38
N TYR A 90 -18.63 -10.81 15.85
CA TYR A 90 -17.46 -11.15 15.03
C TYR A 90 -17.49 -12.58 14.48
N SER A 91 -18.53 -13.37 14.73
CA SER A 91 -18.65 -14.76 14.27
C SER A 91 -18.70 -14.92 12.73
N THR A 92 -18.75 -13.82 12.01
CA THR A 92 -18.70 -13.78 10.55
C THR A 92 -17.29 -13.58 9.99
N LEU A 93 -16.27 -13.42 10.85
CA LEU A 93 -14.88 -13.26 10.44
C LEU A 93 -14.11 -14.60 10.48
N PRO A 94 -13.07 -14.79 9.64
CA PRO A 94 -12.18 -15.96 9.69
C PRO A 94 -11.23 -15.86 10.91
N ASP A 95 -10.31 -16.83 11.07
CA ASP A 95 -9.27 -16.76 12.11
C ASP A 95 -8.26 -15.64 11.83
N ILE A 96 -7.89 -15.45 10.55
CA ILE A 96 -6.87 -14.51 10.10
C ILE A 96 -7.43 -13.68 8.94
N VAL A 97 -7.15 -12.39 8.95
CA VAL A 97 -7.41 -11.50 7.80
C VAL A 97 -6.11 -10.84 7.33
N LEU A 98 -5.92 -10.77 6.03
CA LEU A 98 -4.99 -9.81 5.45
C LEU A 98 -5.67 -8.44 5.50
N PHE A 99 -4.95 -7.40 5.93
CA PHE A 99 -5.54 -6.08 6.04
C PHE A 99 -4.52 -4.99 5.72
N GLN A 100 -4.98 -3.92 5.06
CA GLN A 100 -4.09 -2.81 4.71
C GLN A 100 -3.70 -2.01 5.95
N ASP A 101 -2.41 -1.74 6.09
CA ASP A 101 -1.85 -1.10 7.27
C ASP A 101 -2.41 0.30 7.53
N HIS A 102 -2.56 1.10 6.47
CA HIS A 102 -3.02 2.48 6.57
C HIS A 102 -4.47 2.62 7.11
N TYR A 103 -5.27 1.55 7.04
CA TYR A 103 -6.62 1.52 7.62
C TYR A 103 -6.66 0.92 9.02
N PHE A 104 -5.65 0.13 9.42
CA PHE A 104 -5.72 -0.65 10.65
C PHE A 104 -6.01 0.22 11.89
N ARG A 105 -5.31 1.35 12.05
CA ARG A 105 -5.51 2.26 13.20
C ARG A 105 -6.97 2.69 13.33
N GLN A 106 -7.61 3.14 12.25
CA GLN A 106 -9.01 3.54 12.22
C GLN A 106 -9.94 2.39 12.60
N TYR A 107 -9.69 1.21 12.05
CA TYR A 107 -10.51 0.02 12.34
C TYR A 107 -10.29 -0.50 13.74
N HIS A 108 -9.09 -0.40 14.29
CA HIS A 108 -8.84 -0.72 15.69
C HIS A 108 -9.53 0.28 16.63
N THR A 109 -9.49 1.57 16.35
CA THR A 109 -10.18 2.61 17.13
C THR A 109 -11.70 2.37 17.14
N ASN A 110 -12.28 2.04 15.98
CA ASN A 110 -13.73 1.86 15.86
C ASN A 110 -14.22 0.50 16.38
N TYR A 111 -13.40 -0.54 16.26
CA TYR A 111 -13.74 -1.93 16.58
C TYR A 111 -12.61 -2.64 17.34
N PRO A 112 -12.26 -2.18 18.55
CA PRO A 112 -11.10 -2.71 19.30
C PRO A 112 -11.25 -4.21 19.62
N ASP A 113 -12.48 -4.67 19.83
CA ASP A 113 -12.78 -6.07 20.16
C ASP A 113 -12.68 -7.02 18.97
N ALA A 114 -12.41 -6.53 17.76
CA ALA A 114 -12.26 -7.36 16.58
C ALA A 114 -10.91 -8.09 16.50
N TRP A 115 -9.90 -7.67 17.27
CA TRP A 115 -8.50 -7.99 17.07
C TRP A 115 -7.88 -8.71 18.26
N VAL A 116 -6.93 -9.61 17.95
CA VAL A 116 -6.11 -10.29 18.96
C VAL A 116 -4.71 -9.70 18.94
N SER A 117 -4.21 -9.32 20.13
CA SER A 117 -2.82 -8.83 20.28
C SER A 117 -1.79 -9.91 19.93
N ALA A 118 -0.71 -9.51 19.28
CA ALA A 118 0.42 -10.34 18.90
C ALA A 118 1.63 -10.19 19.85
N ASN A 119 1.49 -9.47 20.97
CA ASN A 119 2.61 -9.15 21.88
C ASN A 119 3.29 -10.37 22.47
N ASP A 120 2.57 -11.46 22.69
CA ASP A 120 3.09 -12.72 23.23
C ASP A 120 3.55 -13.71 22.15
N ALA A 121 3.54 -13.30 20.87
CA ALA A 121 4.11 -14.08 19.78
C ALA A 121 5.64 -14.06 19.84
N ASP A 122 6.28 -15.18 19.47
CA ASP A 122 7.76 -15.30 19.43
C ASP A 122 8.32 -14.62 18.17
N VAL A 123 8.33 -13.30 18.18
CA VAL A 123 8.78 -12.43 17.07
C VAL A 123 9.83 -11.45 17.57
N LYS A 124 10.92 -11.30 16.80
CA LYS A 124 11.92 -10.25 17.00
C LYS A 124 11.51 -9.01 16.22
N TRP A 125 10.63 -8.20 16.81
CA TRP A 125 10.07 -7.01 16.15
C TRP A 125 11.13 -6.00 15.67
N ASP A 126 12.29 -5.96 16.33
CA ASP A 126 13.42 -5.10 15.93
C ASP A 126 14.06 -5.49 14.58
N ASP A 127 13.80 -6.71 14.10
CA ASP A 127 14.29 -7.19 12.79
C ASP A 127 13.42 -6.71 11.61
N PHE A 128 12.34 -5.97 11.87
CA PHE A 128 11.45 -5.42 10.85
C PHE A 128 11.66 -3.92 10.67
N SER A 129 11.20 -3.39 9.53
CA SER A 129 11.05 -1.95 9.34
C SER A 129 10.18 -1.38 10.45
N GLN A 130 10.72 -0.46 11.24
CA GLN A 130 10.00 0.14 12.36
C GLN A 130 8.86 1.06 11.89
N GLU A 131 9.01 1.65 10.71
CA GLU A 131 7.92 2.39 10.08
C GLU A 131 6.74 1.45 9.78
N LYS A 132 6.99 0.29 9.18
CA LYS A 132 5.97 -0.74 8.92
C LYS A 132 5.24 -1.14 10.21
N LEU A 133 5.96 -1.42 11.27
CA LEU A 133 5.36 -1.78 12.55
C LEU A 133 4.52 -0.65 13.16
N SER A 134 4.85 0.61 12.87
CA SER A 134 4.12 1.77 13.42
C SER A 134 2.64 1.80 13.03
N PHE A 135 2.26 1.19 11.91
CA PHE A 135 0.86 1.12 11.49
C PHE A 135 0.03 0.15 12.34
N SER A 136 0.63 -0.97 12.76
CA SER A 136 -0.05 -2.05 13.48
C SER A 136 0.34 -2.12 14.97
N THR A 137 1.07 -1.13 15.48
CA THR A 137 1.38 -0.99 16.91
C THR A 137 0.49 0.11 17.50
N ILE A 138 -0.39 -0.27 18.42
CA ILE A 138 -1.31 0.64 19.09
C ILE A 138 -1.01 0.59 20.59
N ASP A 139 -0.76 1.73 21.21
CA ASP A 139 -0.43 1.87 22.63
C ASP A 139 0.69 0.93 23.13
N GLY A 140 1.65 0.63 22.25
CA GLY A 140 2.77 -0.26 22.52
C GLY A 140 2.47 -1.75 22.32
N GLU A 141 1.28 -2.11 21.88
CA GLU A 141 0.90 -3.48 21.54
C GLU A 141 0.98 -3.72 20.01
N HIS A 142 1.60 -4.83 19.62
CA HIS A 142 1.62 -5.29 18.24
C HIS A 142 0.38 -6.13 17.92
N PHE A 143 -0.20 -5.90 16.75
CA PHE A 143 -1.36 -6.65 16.25
C PHE A 143 -1.09 -7.36 14.93
N GLY A 144 -0.39 -6.71 14.00
CA GLY A 144 -0.16 -7.19 12.64
C GLY A 144 1.19 -7.88 12.47
N PHE A 145 1.18 -8.99 11.72
CA PHE A 145 2.39 -9.65 11.23
C PHE A 145 2.67 -9.13 9.81
N PRO A 146 3.77 -8.42 9.57
CA PRO A 146 4.04 -7.76 8.29
C PRO A 146 4.16 -8.73 7.13
N VAL A 147 3.43 -8.48 6.03
CA VAL A 147 3.58 -9.24 4.77
C VAL A 147 4.48 -8.47 3.81
N ASP A 148 4.09 -7.26 3.46
CA ASP A 148 4.83 -6.34 2.60
C ASP A 148 4.76 -4.90 3.14
N ASN A 149 5.65 -4.02 2.68
CA ASN A 149 5.70 -2.62 3.17
C ASN A 149 5.05 -1.63 2.21
N GLY A 150 4.91 -1.98 0.94
CA GLY A 150 4.67 -0.94 -0.05
C GLY A 150 5.81 0.07 -0.14
N THR A 151 7.07 -0.35 0.14
CA THR A 151 8.24 0.54 0.00
C THR A 151 8.20 1.24 -1.35
N VAL A 152 8.25 2.56 -1.34
CA VAL A 152 8.17 3.33 -2.57
C VAL A 152 9.47 3.23 -3.34
N ILE A 153 9.36 2.86 -4.61
CA ILE A 153 10.43 2.91 -5.59
C ILE A 153 10.22 4.10 -6.52
N PHE A 154 11.29 4.66 -7.04
CA PHE A 154 11.21 5.44 -8.27
C PHE A 154 11.89 4.65 -9.37
N ALA A 155 11.09 4.08 -10.26
CA ALA A 155 11.57 3.36 -11.45
C ALA A 155 11.67 4.32 -12.63
N TYR A 156 12.80 4.30 -13.34
CA TYR A 156 13.08 5.15 -14.49
C TYR A 156 13.42 4.34 -15.73
N ARG A 157 12.96 4.79 -16.88
CA ARG A 157 13.39 4.34 -18.22
C ARG A 157 14.76 4.92 -18.55
N THR A 158 15.81 4.14 -18.37
CA THR A 158 17.20 4.56 -18.58
C THR A 158 17.45 4.98 -20.02
N ASP A 159 16.87 4.29 -21.00
CA ASP A 159 16.95 4.64 -22.42
C ASP A 159 16.31 5.99 -22.77
N LEU A 160 15.28 6.41 -22.06
CA LEU A 160 14.66 7.72 -22.23
C LEU A 160 15.42 8.83 -21.50
N LEU A 161 16.01 8.53 -20.34
CA LEU A 161 16.93 9.44 -19.66
C LEU A 161 18.16 9.72 -20.51
N GLU A 162 18.77 8.68 -21.10
CA GLU A 162 19.94 8.82 -21.99
C GLU A 162 19.66 9.70 -23.21
N GLN A 163 18.47 9.58 -23.82
CA GLN A 163 18.05 10.47 -24.90
C GLN A 163 17.98 11.95 -24.48
N ALA A 164 17.74 12.22 -23.21
CA ALA A 164 17.75 13.56 -22.63
C ALA A 164 19.14 13.98 -22.09
N GLY A 165 20.12 13.06 -22.12
CA GLY A 165 21.48 13.30 -21.67
C GLY A 165 21.72 13.04 -20.18
N TYR A 166 20.90 12.19 -19.55
CA TYR A 166 20.99 11.82 -18.14
C TYR A 166 21.13 10.32 -17.95
N THR A 167 21.55 9.94 -16.75
CA THR A 167 21.71 8.55 -16.30
C THR A 167 20.89 8.34 -15.02
N ILE A 168 20.79 7.09 -14.54
CA ILE A 168 20.15 6.78 -13.26
C ILE A 168 20.91 7.41 -12.07
N ASP A 169 22.22 7.56 -12.18
CA ASP A 169 23.05 8.19 -11.15
C ASP A 169 22.69 9.67 -10.97
N ASP A 170 22.34 10.38 -12.06
CA ASP A 170 21.88 11.77 -11.99
C ASP A 170 20.53 11.91 -11.30
N MET A 171 19.73 10.83 -11.25
CA MET A 171 18.42 10.79 -10.60
C MET A 171 18.50 10.38 -9.12
N THR A 172 19.61 9.77 -8.70
CA THR A 172 19.81 9.33 -7.32
C THR A 172 20.15 10.52 -6.42
N GLY A 173 19.34 10.77 -5.41
CA GLY A 173 19.53 11.90 -4.49
C GLY A 173 19.31 13.28 -5.13
N ILE A 174 18.60 13.36 -6.25
CA ILE A 174 18.28 14.62 -6.93
C ILE A 174 17.28 15.46 -6.10
N SER A 175 17.36 16.80 -6.21
CA SER A 175 16.32 17.66 -5.67
C SER A 175 15.06 17.68 -6.55
N TRP A 176 13.87 17.91 -5.98
CA TRP A 176 12.66 18.09 -6.78
C TRP A 176 12.78 19.22 -7.81
N LYS A 177 13.53 20.27 -7.48
CA LYS A 177 13.80 21.37 -8.39
C LYS A 177 14.58 20.92 -9.62
N ASP A 178 15.67 20.16 -9.42
CA ASP A 178 16.49 19.66 -10.52
C ASP A 178 15.75 18.55 -11.29
N PHE A 179 14.93 17.73 -10.60
CA PHE A 179 14.03 16.75 -11.22
C PHE A 179 13.08 17.40 -12.24
N ILE A 180 12.52 18.58 -11.93
CA ILE A 180 11.69 19.32 -12.89
C ILE A 180 12.49 19.71 -14.12
N GLU A 181 13.75 20.15 -13.97
CA GLU A 181 14.58 20.52 -15.13
C GLU A 181 14.94 19.29 -15.98
N VAL A 182 15.21 18.15 -15.37
CA VAL A 182 15.37 16.87 -16.09
C VAL A 182 14.08 16.51 -16.83
N GLY A 183 12.93 16.58 -16.15
CA GLY A 183 11.63 16.24 -16.72
C GLY A 183 11.25 17.06 -17.95
N LYS A 184 11.54 18.36 -17.94
CA LYS A 184 11.37 19.24 -19.12
C LYS A 184 12.17 18.76 -20.31
N LYS A 185 13.43 18.35 -20.08
CA LYS A 185 14.30 17.85 -21.17
C LYS A 185 13.84 16.47 -21.65
N VAL A 186 13.43 15.58 -20.75
CA VAL A 186 12.87 14.28 -21.13
C VAL A 186 11.63 14.48 -22.00
N TYR A 187 10.72 15.34 -21.59
CA TYR A 187 9.51 15.64 -22.37
C TYR A 187 9.86 16.25 -23.74
N GLU A 188 10.79 17.24 -23.79
CA GLU A 188 11.25 17.86 -25.05
C GLU A 188 11.83 16.81 -26.03
N LYS A 189 12.64 15.87 -25.53
CA LYS A 189 13.35 14.90 -26.38
C LYS A 189 12.50 13.70 -26.78
N THR A 190 11.61 13.25 -25.89
CA THR A 190 10.92 11.96 -26.02
C THR A 190 9.40 12.07 -26.16
N GLY A 191 8.82 13.22 -25.76
CA GLY A 191 7.38 13.40 -25.63
C GLY A 191 6.77 12.63 -24.44
N LYS A 192 7.59 12.06 -23.55
CA LYS A 192 7.14 11.28 -22.38
C LYS A 192 7.23 12.13 -21.12
N TYR A 193 6.26 11.97 -20.23
CA TYR A 193 6.30 12.57 -18.91
C TYR A 193 7.32 11.84 -18.02
N LEU A 194 7.98 12.55 -17.10
CA LEU A 194 8.95 11.94 -16.19
C LEU A 194 8.29 11.30 -14.96
N LEU A 195 7.08 11.70 -14.63
CA LEU A 195 6.29 11.15 -13.52
C LEU A 195 4.82 11.06 -13.91
N CYS A 196 4.13 10.06 -13.42
CA CYS A 196 2.67 9.95 -13.48
C CYS A 196 2.09 9.49 -12.14
N MET A 197 0.82 9.81 -11.92
CA MET A 197 0.03 9.34 -10.79
C MET A 197 -1.44 9.22 -11.22
N ASP A 198 -2.23 8.49 -10.48
CA ASP A 198 -3.67 8.39 -10.69
C ASP A 198 -4.39 9.72 -10.40
N GLY A 199 -5.64 9.85 -10.86
CA GLY A 199 -6.35 11.10 -11.12
C GLY A 199 -6.50 12.09 -9.99
N ASP A 200 -6.45 11.67 -8.75
CA ASP A 200 -6.52 12.61 -7.65
C ASP A 200 -5.14 12.95 -7.05
N GLY A 201 -4.06 12.24 -7.46
CA GLY A 201 -2.69 12.52 -7.02
C GLY A 201 -2.50 12.46 -5.49
N ASN A 202 -3.44 11.85 -4.80
CA ASN A 202 -3.49 11.90 -3.33
C ASN A 202 -2.27 11.25 -2.68
N ASP A 203 -1.72 10.21 -3.28
CA ASP A 203 -0.57 9.47 -2.77
C ASP A 203 0.74 10.27 -2.83
N LEU A 204 0.87 11.20 -3.79
CA LEU A 204 2.07 12.03 -3.94
C LEU A 204 2.36 12.85 -2.68
N PHE A 205 1.33 13.48 -2.10
CA PHE A 205 1.52 14.28 -0.89
C PHE A 205 2.08 13.47 0.27
N TYR A 206 1.55 12.27 0.46
CA TYR A 206 2.00 11.40 1.53
C TYR A 206 3.44 10.94 1.31
N MET A 207 3.75 10.40 0.14
CA MET A 207 5.09 9.90 -0.18
C MET A 207 6.15 11.00 -0.12
N MET A 208 5.86 12.17 -0.69
CA MET A 208 6.80 13.30 -0.69
C MET A 208 7.00 13.86 0.73
N LEU A 209 5.94 14.02 1.53
CA LEU A 209 6.07 14.47 2.93
C LEU A 209 6.83 13.47 3.79
N GLN A 210 6.55 12.16 3.65
CA GLN A 210 7.25 11.13 4.41
C GLN A 210 8.74 11.10 4.05
N ALA A 211 9.10 11.26 2.77
CA ALA A 211 10.51 11.38 2.37
C ALA A 211 11.22 12.54 3.08
N GLU A 212 10.51 13.63 3.34
CA GLU A 212 10.99 14.77 4.12
C GLU A 212 10.98 14.53 5.65
N GLY A 213 10.36 13.45 6.12
CA GLY A 213 10.15 13.18 7.55
C GLY A 213 9.05 14.05 8.18
N GLU A 214 8.11 14.49 7.37
CA GLU A 214 6.97 15.30 7.79
C GLU A 214 5.66 14.52 7.71
N SER A 215 4.73 14.83 8.61
CA SER A 215 3.38 14.30 8.60
C SER A 215 2.36 15.36 8.19
N GLN A 216 1.22 14.88 7.72
CA GLN A 216 0.00 15.67 7.53
C GLN A 216 -0.65 16.07 8.87
N PHE A 217 -0.19 15.46 9.97
CA PHE A 217 -0.73 15.64 11.32
C PHE A 217 0.35 16.05 12.31
N LYS A 218 -0.08 16.70 13.39
CA LYS A 218 0.73 16.97 14.58
C LYS A 218 -0.16 16.95 15.81
N ASP A 219 0.22 16.16 16.81
CA ASP A 219 -0.52 16.00 18.07
C ASP A 219 -2.00 15.64 17.82
N GLY A 220 -2.26 14.74 16.86
CA GLY A 220 -3.58 14.28 16.46
C GLY A 220 -4.41 15.29 15.66
N LYS A 221 -3.84 16.41 15.22
CA LYS A 221 -4.53 17.47 14.48
C LYS A 221 -3.94 17.67 13.09
N PRO A 222 -4.74 18.10 12.10
CA PRO A 222 -4.22 18.48 10.79
C PRO A 222 -3.14 19.57 10.92
N LYS A 223 -2.06 19.41 10.17
CA LYS A 223 -0.94 20.34 10.08
C LYS A 223 -0.66 20.66 8.61
N PHE A 224 -1.49 21.47 7.98
CA PHE A 224 -1.31 21.90 6.59
C PHE A 224 -0.83 23.34 6.49
N VAL A 225 -1.54 24.27 7.13
CA VAL A 225 -1.24 25.69 7.07
C VAL A 225 0.14 26.02 7.66
N ASP A 226 0.48 25.39 8.77
CA ASP A 226 1.76 25.59 9.47
C ASP A 226 2.85 24.59 9.03
N ASN A 227 2.70 23.96 7.84
CA ASN A 227 3.67 23.04 7.27
C ASN A 227 4.35 23.64 6.04
N ALA A 228 5.52 24.22 6.25
CA ALA A 228 6.28 24.85 5.16
C ALA A 228 6.65 23.87 4.05
N LYS A 229 7.01 22.61 4.40
CA LYS A 229 7.34 21.59 3.42
C LYS A 229 6.14 21.16 2.59
N LEU A 230 4.94 21.08 3.19
CA LEU A 230 3.71 20.82 2.44
C LEU A 230 3.43 21.90 1.40
N LYS A 231 3.60 23.16 1.76
CA LYS A 231 3.43 24.29 0.81
C LYS A 231 4.43 24.21 -0.34
N GLU A 232 5.68 23.89 -0.03
CA GLU A 232 6.72 23.70 -1.05
C GLU A 232 6.43 22.52 -1.96
N ILE A 233 5.99 21.37 -1.41
CA ILE A 233 5.54 20.20 -2.18
C ILE A 233 4.36 20.56 -3.09
N MET A 234 3.38 21.32 -2.60
CA MET A 234 2.26 21.80 -3.42
C MET A 234 2.73 22.64 -4.61
N GLN A 235 3.71 23.52 -4.38
CA GLN A 235 4.33 24.32 -5.46
C GLN A 235 5.09 23.43 -6.46
N VAL A 236 5.88 22.45 -5.96
CA VAL A 236 6.60 21.48 -6.79
C VAL A 236 5.64 20.69 -7.68
N LEU A 237 4.54 20.18 -7.13
CA LEU A 237 3.53 19.44 -7.90
C LEU A 237 2.88 20.32 -8.98
N LYS A 238 2.54 21.57 -8.62
CA LYS A 238 2.04 22.54 -9.57
C LYS A 238 3.05 22.77 -10.71
N ASP A 239 4.31 23.02 -10.37
CA ASP A 239 5.36 23.30 -11.35
C ASP A 239 5.60 22.08 -12.26
N MET A 240 5.54 20.84 -11.74
CA MET A 240 5.63 19.64 -12.55
C MET A 240 4.48 19.51 -13.55
N ILE A 241 3.26 19.83 -13.14
CA ILE A 241 2.08 19.81 -14.04
C ILE A 241 2.20 20.89 -15.11
N ASP A 242 2.51 22.14 -14.72
CA ASP A 242 2.62 23.28 -15.62
C ASP A 242 3.71 23.11 -16.68
N ASN A 243 4.73 22.29 -16.40
CA ASN A 243 5.87 22.04 -17.28
C ASN A 243 5.86 20.66 -18.00
N ASN A 244 4.74 19.94 -17.98
CA ASN A 244 4.62 18.60 -18.57
C ASN A 244 5.62 17.57 -18.01
N VAL A 245 5.93 17.67 -16.72
CA VAL A 245 6.78 16.70 -16.03
C VAL A 245 5.94 15.64 -15.34
N LEU A 246 4.82 16.00 -14.73
CA LEU A 246 3.85 15.13 -14.09
C LEU A 246 2.57 15.03 -14.93
N TYR A 247 2.15 13.80 -15.22
CA TYR A 247 0.84 13.49 -15.78
C TYR A 247 -0.07 12.90 -14.70
N LEU A 248 -1.24 13.51 -14.49
CA LEU A 248 -2.29 12.97 -13.65
C LEU A 248 -3.29 12.20 -14.53
N ALA A 249 -3.33 10.88 -14.38
CA ALA A 249 -4.28 10.02 -15.06
C ALA A 249 -5.69 10.21 -14.48
N ASN A 250 -6.75 9.92 -15.23
CA ASN A 250 -8.12 10.17 -14.79
C ASN A 250 -8.60 9.23 -13.68
N ASN A 251 -8.02 8.05 -13.58
CA ASN A 251 -8.34 7.01 -12.60
C ASN A 251 -7.28 5.92 -12.63
N TRP A 252 -7.42 4.93 -11.73
CA TRP A 252 -6.49 3.82 -11.59
C TRP A 252 -6.27 3.02 -12.90
N SER A 253 -7.33 2.71 -13.65
CA SER A 253 -7.21 1.97 -14.92
C SER A 253 -6.50 2.81 -15.98
N ASP A 254 -6.75 4.12 -16.06
CA ASP A 254 -6.02 5.02 -16.94
C ASP A 254 -4.53 5.05 -16.58
N TYR A 255 -4.21 5.17 -15.28
CA TYR A 255 -2.84 5.17 -14.76
C TYR A 255 -2.09 3.89 -15.11
N THR A 256 -2.68 2.72 -14.87
CA THR A 256 -2.00 1.43 -15.11
C THR A 256 -1.98 1.02 -16.56
N ASP A 257 -3.13 1.08 -17.25
CA ASP A 257 -3.29 0.49 -18.58
C ASP A 257 -2.90 1.45 -19.72
N GLN A 258 -3.29 2.74 -19.58
CA GLN A 258 -3.04 3.70 -20.66
C GLN A 258 -1.70 4.42 -20.47
N VAL A 259 -1.34 4.76 -19.24
CA VAL A 259 -0.15 5.57 -18.98
C VAL A 259 1.10 4.70 -18.82
N ILE A 260 1.11 3.76 -17.87
CA ILE A 260 2.29 2.91 -17.63
C ILE A 260 2.44 1.89 -18.74
N GLN A 261 1.43 1.05 -18.99
CA GLN A 261 1.49 0.00 -20.01
C GLN A 261 1.40 0.58 -21.44
N GLY A 262 0.78 1.75 -21.61
CA GLY A 262 0.76 2.51 -22.86
C GLY A 262 2.06 3.23 -23.19
N ASP A 263 3.10 3.07 -22.37
CA ASP A 263 4.44 3.63 -22.57
C ASP A 263 4.44 5.17 -22.70
N MET A 264 3.61 5.87 -21.90
CA MET A 264 3.51 7.32 -21.91
C MET A 264 4.52 8.02 -20.99
N VAL A 265 5.21 7.28 -20.14
CA VAL A 265 6.06 7.84 -19.09
C VAL A 265 7.47 7.28 -19.09
N ALA A 266 8.41 8.10 -18.64
CA ALA A 266 9.80 7.73 -18.42
C ALA A 266 10.10 7.38 -16.96
N GLY A 267 9.13 7.57 -16.04
CA GLY A 267 9.29 7.25 -14.63
C GLY A 267 7.97 6.92 -13.94
N VAL A 268 8.05 6.03 -12.95
CA VAL A 268 6.93 5.60 -12.10
C VAL A 268 7.39 5.62 -10.66
N MET A 269 6.74 6.41 -9.81
CA MET A 269 6.98 6.49 -8.37
C MET A 269 5.76 5.95 -7.63
N ASN A 270 5.90 4.77 -7.02
CA ASN A 270 4.83 4.17 -6.23
C ASN A 270 5.37 3.05 -5.33
N GLY A 271 4.52 2.48 -4.47
CA GLY A 271 4.87 1.28 -3.72
C GLY A 271 5.37 0.16 -4.63
N ASN A 272 6.26 -0.68 -4.13
CA ASN A 272 6.90 -1.76 -4.90
C ASN A 272 5.91 -2.76 -5.54
N TRP A 273 4.68 -2.80 -5.07
CA TRP A 273 3.58 -3.56 -5.67
C TRP A 273 3.21 -3.12 -7.10
N ILE A 274 3.72 -1.96 -7.57
CA ILE A 274 3.55 -1.50 -8.97
C ILE A 274 4.46 -2.25 -9.96
N ILE A 275 5.50 -2.95 -9.50
CA ILE A 275 6.47 -3.66 -10.33
C ILE A 275 5.80 -4.58 -11.37
N PRO A 276 4.85 -5.47 -11.01
CA PRO A 276 4.20 -6.32 -12.00
C PRO A 276 3.47 -5.56 -13.10
N THR A 277 2.98 -4.34 -12.82
CA THR A 277 2.35 -3.48 -13.83
C THR A 277 3.38 -2.92 -14.82
N ILE A 278 4.55 -2.53 -14.33
CA ILE A 278 5.67 -2.08 -15.16
C ILE A 278 6.17 -3.22 -16.07
N GLU A 279 6.30 -4.42 -15.53
CA GLU A 279 6.82 -5.60 -16.23
C GLU A 279 5.89 -6.13 -17.34
N LYS A 280 4.62 -5.74 -17.36
CA LYS A 280 3.70 -6.12 -18.46
C LYS A 280 4.14 -5.60 -19.83
N VAL A 281 4.94 -4.54 -19.89
CA VAL A 281 5.47 -3.99 -21.13
C VAL A 281 6.77 -4.70 -21.49
N THR A 282 6.67 -5.92 -22.01
CA THR A 282 7.83 -6.81 -22.26
C THR A 282 8.90 -6.21 -23.17
N ASP A 283 8.53 -5.33 -24.11
CA ASP A 283 9.46 -4.63 -25.02
C ASP A 283 10.38 -3.63 -24.28
N ASN A 284 10.07 -3.33 -23.04
CA ASN A 284 10.85 -2.44 -22.17
C ASN A 284 11.76 -3.20 -21.19
N SER A 285 11.87 -4.53 -21.32
CA SER A 285 12.79 -5.33 -20.51
C SER A 285 14.24 -4.85 -20.67
N GLY A 286 14.96 -4.77 -19.55
CA GLY A 286 16.35 -4.30 -19.50
C GLY A 286 16.52 -2.78 -19.64
N LYS A 287 15.42 -2.00 -19.68
CA LYS A 287 15.45 -0.54 -19.85
C LYS A 287 15.00 0.23 -18.60
N TRP A 288 14.71 -0.45 -17.52
CA TRP A 288 14.31 0.16 -16.26
C TRP A 288 15.38 -0.03 -15.19
N GLU A 289 15.52 0.95 -14.33
CA GLU A 289 16.25 0.84 -13.06
C GLU A 289 15.50 1.60 -11.97
N ILE A 290 15.69 1.19 -10.71
CA ILE A 290 15.07 1.86 -9.57
C ILE A 290 16.10 2.62 -8.74
N THR A 291 15.65 3.72 -8.12
CA THR A 291 16.42 4.46 -7.13
C THR A 291 15.50 5.03 -6.04
N SER A 292 16.08 5.77 -5.08
CA SER A 292 15.38 6.51 -4.04
C SER A 292 14.55 7.67 -4.62
N LEU A 293 13.67 8.25 -3.80
CA LEU A 293 12.88 9.42 -4.17
C LEU A 293 13.72 10.69 -4.10
N PRO A 294 13.43 11.68 -4.96
CA PRO A 294 13.93 13.04 -4.75
C PRO A 294 13.46 13.64 -3.42
N THR A 295 14.19 14.64 -2.92
CA THR A 295 13.80 15.45 -1.77
C THR A 295 13.82 16.93 -2.10
N LEU A 296 13.29 17.80 -1.25
CA LEU A 296 13.25 19.24 -1.51
C LEU A 296 14.65 19.84 -1.67
N GLU A 297 15.59 19.46 -0.81
CA GLU A 297 16.95 19.99 -0.78
C GLU A 297 17.99 19.10 -1.52
N GLY A 298 17.59 17.97 -2.06
CA GLY A 298 18.48 16.92 -2.54
C GLY A 298 18.87 15.94 -1.43
N GLY A 299 19.30 14.76 -1.84
CA GLY A 299 19.54 13.59 -0.99
C GLY A 299 18.49 12.52 -1.21
N GLU A 300 18.78 11.32 -0.72
CA GLU A 300 17.90 10.17 -0.91
C GLU A 300 16.65 10.25 -0.03
N GLY A 301 15.48 10.25 -0.65
CA GLY A 301 14.20 10.17 0.00
C GLY A 301 13.66 8.75 0.05
N TYR A 302 12.99 8.39 1.14
CA TYR A 302 12.38 7.08 1.34
C TYR A 302 10.96 7.25 1.88
N ALA A 303 10.04 6.46 1.34
CA ALA A 303 8.63 6.48 1.73
C ALA A 303 8.00 5.08 1.59
N SER A 304 6.81 4.91 2.14
CA SER A 304 5.93 3.77 1.91
C SER A 304 4.62 4.23 1.29
N ASN A 305 3.98 3.38 0.49
CA ASN A 305 2.62 3.59 0.01
C ASN A 305 1.89 2.25 -0.06
N GLY A 306 0.81 2.08 0.70
CA GLY A 306 0.14 0.80 0.88
C GLY A 306 0.87 -0.11 1.86
N GLY A 307 0.93 -1.40 1.54
CA GLY A 307 1.42 -2.45 2.42
C GLY A 307 0.32 -3.07 3.25
N SER A 308 0.53 -4.34 3.63
CA SER A 308 -0.46 -5.13 4.35
C SER A 308 0.19 -5.99 5.42
N SER A 309 -0.59 -6.31 6.44
CA SER A 309 -0.23 -7.25 7.50
C SER A 309 -1.33 -8.29 7.70
N LEU A 310 -0.99 -9.39 8.33
CA LEU A 310 -1.92 -10.44 8.74
C LEU A 310 -2.33 -10.19 10.19
N TYR A 311 -3.63 -10.16 10.44
CA TYR A 311 -4.19 -9.90 11.76
C TYR A 311 -5.06 -11.07 12.19
N ILE A 312 -4.96 -11.44 13.46
CA ILE A 312 -5.79 -12.48 14.08
C ILE A 312 -7.08 -11.82 14.56
N THR A 313 -8.22 -12.38 14.16
CA THR A 313 -9.52 -11.87 14.58
C THR A 313 -9.96 -12.45 15.92
N SER A 314 -10.87 -11.80 16.60
CA SER A 314 -11.44 -12.30 17.85
C SER A 314 -12.35 -13.53 17.68
N ASN A 315 -12.73 -13.89 16.44
CA ASN A 315 -13.44 -15.16 16.15
C ASN A 315 -12.48 -16.38 16.12
N CYS A 316 -11.17 -16.16 16.13
CA CYS A 316 -10.19 -17.23 16.13
C CYS A 316 -10.23 -18.01 17.45
N LYS A 317 -10.64 -19.27 17.39
CA LYS A 317 -10.70 -20.17 18.57
C LYS A 317 -9.33 -20.70 18.98
N GLN A 318 -8.35 -20.61 18.08
CA GLN A 318 -7.00 -21.16 18.23
C GLN A 318 -5.95 -20.06 18.07
N ALA A 319 -6.11 -18.94 18.79
CA ALA A 319 -5.21 -17.78 18.67
C ALA A 319 -3.73 -18.15 18.88
N ASP A 320 -3.43 -19.11 19.76
CA ASP A 320 -2.06 -19.60 19.98
C ASP A 320 -1.50 -20.32 18.76
N LEU A 321 -2.32 -21.11 18.04
CA LEU A 321 -1.91 -21.72 16.77
C LEU A 321 -1.67 -20.65 15.71
N ALA A 322 -2.58 -19.68 15.59
CA ALA A 322 -2.44 -18.58 14.64
C ALA A 322 -1.17 -17.76 14.91
N LYS A 323 -0.89 -17.42 16.18
CA LYS A 323 0.35 -16.74 16.56
C LYS A 323 1.61 -17.55 16.24
N LYS A 324 1.62 -18.86 16.52
CA LYS A 324 2.76 -19.73 16.19
C LYS A 324 2.99 -19.83 14.68
N PHE A 325 1.91 -19.99 13.90
CA PHE A 325 1.99 -20.02 12.44
C PHE A 325 2.56 -18.69 11.90
N LEU A 326 1.99 -17.57 12.31
CA LEU A 326 2.40 -16.26 11.82
C LEU A 326 3.80 -15.85 12.31
N ALA A 327 4.16 -16.17 13.56
CA ALA A 327 5.50 -15.92 14.09
C ALA A 327 6.57 -16.73 13.34
N TYR A 328 6.29 -18.01 13.05
CA TYR A 328 7.21 -18.84 12.28
C TYR A 328 7.37 -18.34 10.85
N THR A 329 6.27 -18.01 10.18
CA THR A 329 6.27 -17.61 8.76
C THR A 329 6.62 -16.14 8.58
N PHE A 330 5.66 -15.25 8.75
CA PHE A 330 5.82 -13.81 8.52
C PHE A 330 6.48 -13.06 9.69
N GLY A 331 6.67 -13.70 10.84
CA GLY A 331 7.37 -13.15 12.00
C GLY A 331 8.88 -13.42 12.04
N GLY A 332 9.44 -14.01 10.98
CA GLY A 332 10.88 -14.24 10.88
C GLY A 332 11.39 -15.58 11.46
N GLY A 333 10.51 -16.39 12.11
CA GLY A 333 10.90 -17.62 12.77
C GLY A 333 11.46 -18.71 11.84
N SER A 334 11.07 -18.71 10.56
CA SER A 334 11.60 -19.61 9.53
C SER A 334 13.00 -19.24 9.02
N TYR A 335 13.51 -18.06 9.41
CA TYR A 335 14.81 -17.59 8.97
C TYR A 335 15.94 -18.37 9.65
N THR A 336 16.79 -19.00 8.86
CA THR A 336 17.86 -19.86 9.32
C THR A 336 19.19 -19.10 9.49
N ASP A 337 20.12 -19.68 10.26
CA ASP A 337 21.50 -19.17 10.37
C ASP A 337 22.25 -19.13 9.02
N LYS A 338 21.73 -19.82 8.01
CA LYS A 338 22.26 -19.81 6.64
C LYS A 338 21.81 -18.60 5.80
N GLY A 339 21.01 -17.70 6.37
CA GLY A 339 20.50 -16.54 5.67
C GLY A 339 19.34 -16.84 4.72
N VAL A 340 18.56 -17.89 4.96
CA VAL A 340 17.47 -18.37 4.09
C VAL A 340 16.19 -18.54 4.89
N SER A 341 15.07 -18.13 4.31
CA SER A 341 13.73 -18.46 4.79
C SER A 341 12.88 -18.93 3.61
N GLU A 342 12.39 -20.18 3.68
CA GLU A 342 11.52 -20.72 2.62
C GLU A 342 10.25 -19.88 2.48
N THR A 343 9.70 -19.35 3.58
CA THR A 343 8.54 -18.45 3.53
C THR A 343 8.82 -17.21 2.68
N TYR A 344 9.85 -16.46 2.98
CA TYR A 344 10.14 -15.20 2.28
C TYR A 344 10.63 -15.41 0.86
N ASP A 345 11.55 -16.38 0.66
CA ASP A 345 12.08 -16.68 -0.68
C ASP A 345 10.99 -17.17 -1.63
N ASN A 346 10.06 -18.01 -1.14
CA ASN A 346 8.96 -18.50 -1.94
C ASN A 346 7.83 -17.47 -2.10
N ALA A 347 7.58 -16.63 -1.10
CA ALA A 347 6.63 -15.51 -1.23
C ALA A 347 7.08 -14.53 -2.34
N LEU A 348 8.39 -14.23 -2.40
CA LEU A 348 8.97 -13.43 -3.47
C LEU A 348 8.87 -14.14 -4.83
N LYS A 349 9.31 -15.40 -4.94
CA LYS A 349 9.32 -16.15 -6.20
C LYS A 349 7.93 -16.41 -6.77
N ASN A 350 6.96 -16.69 -5.92
CA ASN A 350 5.62 -17.12 -6.34
C ASN A 350 4.60 -15.98 -6.43
N GLY A 351 4.84 -14.86 -5.72
CA GLY A 351 3.91 -13.74 -5.66
C GLY A 351 4.55 -12.37 -5.84
N GLY A 352 5.88 -12.27 -5.92
CA GLY A 352 6.55 -10.97 -5.98
C GLY A 352 6.48 -10.17 -4.66
N VAL A 353 6.11 -10.84 -3.55
CA VAL A 353 5.97 -10.20 -2.25
C VAL A 353 7.34 -9.93 -1.64
N ILE A 354 7.66 -8.67 -1.42
CA ILE A 354 8.92 -8.22 -0.83
C ILE A 354 8.67 -7.90 0.63
N THR A 355 9.28 -8.68 1.52
CA THR A 355 9.10 -8.54 2.97
C THR A 355 9.77 -7.28 3.53
N THR A 356 9.31 -6.87 4.70
CA THR A 356 9.96 -5.84 5.55
C THR A 356 10.90 -6.44 6.60
N TYR A 357 11.03 -7.76 6.63
CA TYR A 357 11.98 -8.46 7.48
C TYR A 357 13.41 -8.21 6.99
N THR A 358 14.14 -7.33 7.65
CA THR A 358 15.44 -6.82 7.21
C THR A 358 16.47 -7.93 6.92
N PRO A 359 16.56 -9.04 7.70
CA PRO A 359 17.47 -10.11 7.38
C PRO A 359 17.23 -10.81 6.03
N ALA A 360 16.01 -10.78 5.49
CA ALA A 360 15.69 -11.40 4.21
C ALA A 360 16.46 -10.79 3.04
N GLY A 361 16.79 -9.50 3.10
CA GLY A 361 17.63 -8.83 2.10
C GLY A 361 19.04 -9.43 1.94
N LYS A 362 19.46 -10.33 2.84
CA LYS A 362 20.74 -11.07 2.76
C LYS A 362 20.62 -12.39 2.00
N SER A 363 19.40 -12.85 1.70
CA SER A 363 19.15 -14.07 0.93
C SER A 363 19.70 -13.93 -0.49
N GLU A 364 20.21 -15.04 -1.08
CA GLU A 364 20.65 -15.06 -2.47
C GLU A 364 19.52 -14.66 -3.42
N VAL A 365 18.28 -15.10 -3.15
CA VAL A 365 17.10 -14.80 -3.97
C VAL A 365 16.83 -13.29 -4.05
N TYR A 366 17.00 -12.58 -2.93
CA TYR A 366 16.82 -11.13 -2.89
C TYR A 366 17.98 -10.38 -3.58
N ASN A 367 19.14 -11.00 -3.72
CA ASN A 367 20.33 -10.42 -4.36
C ASN A 367 20.48 -10.82 -5.83
N GLU A 368 19.59 -11.65 -6.37
CA GLU A 368 19.55 -11.94 -7.80
C GLU A 368 19.21 -10.69 -8.62
N GLY A 369 19.93 -10.50 -9.74
CA GLY A 369 19.63 -9.42 -10.67
C GLY A 369 18.34 -9.69 -11.42
N VAL A 370 17.45 -8.71 -11.51
CA VAL A 370 16.19 -8.81 -12.25
C VAL A 370 16.40 -8.31 -13.67
N GLU A 371 16.29 -9.21 -14.65
CA GLU A 371 16.56 -8.91 -16.08
C GLU A 371 15.76 -7.70 -16.56
N TYR A 372 14.49 -7.59 -16.20
CA TYR A 372 13.63 -6.49 -16.61
C TYR A 372 14.17 -5.12 -16.14
N PHE A 373 14.81 -5.09 -14.98
CA PHE A 373 15.44 -3.91 -14.38
C PHE A 373 16.96 -3.88 -14.61
N ASN A 374 17.39 -4.17 -15.83
CA ASN A 374 18.80 -4.10 -16.25
C ASN A 374 19.74 -4.91 -15.35
N ASN A 375 19.29 -6.06 -14.85
CA ASN A 375 19.98 -6.91 -13.88
C ASN A 375 20.30 -6.22 -12.54
N GLN A 376 19.61 -5.16 -12.18
CA GLN A 376 19.70 -4.54 -10.86
C GLN A 376 19.10 -5.50 -9.81
N PRO A 377 19.72 -5.71 -8.63
CA PRO A 377 19.17 -6.53 -7.55
C PRO A 377 18.10 -5.73 -6.79
N ILE A 378 16.96 -5.49 -7.44
CA ILE A 378 15.93 -4.56 -6.94
C ILE A 378 15.32 -5.00 -5.63
N TYR A 379 15.21 -6.31 -5.37
CA TYR A 379 14.54 -6.79 -4.17
C TYR A 379 15.33 -6.49 -2.89
N ALA A 380 16.64 -6.75 -2.88
CA ALA A 380 17.52 -6.37 -1.78
C ALA A 380 17.54 -4.84 -1.58
N LYS A 381 17.60 -4.09 -2.68
CA LYS A 381 17.55 -2.62 -2.65
C LYS A 381 16.23 -2.10 -2.05
N ILE A 382 15.09 -2.71 -2.37
CA ILE A 382 13.79 -2.33 -1.81
C ILE A 382 13.73 -2.62 -0.31
N VAL A 383 14.25 -3.76 0.15
CA VAL A 383 14.34 -4.06 1.60
C VAL A 383 15.21 -3.01 2.33
N GLU A 384 16.35 -2.64 1.75
CA GLU A 384 17.21 -1.59 2.29
C GLU A 384 16.51 -0.23 2.31
N MET A 385 15.85 0.16 1.22
CA MET A 385 15.07 1.41 1.16
C MET A 385 13.97 1.43 2.21
N GLY A 386 13.23 0.32 2.37
CA GLY A 386 12.17 0.18 3.38
C GLY A 386 12.67 0.34 4.82
N ALA A 387 13.90 -0.12 5.12
CA ALA A 387 14.52 0.07 6.43
C ALA A 387 14.89 1.54 6.74
N ASN A 388 14.97 2.39 5.71
CA ASN A 388 15.30 3.81 5.84
C ASN A 388 14.07 4.73 5.81
N VAL A 389 12.86 4.18 5.65
CA VAL A 389 11.63 4.98 5.68
C VAL A 389 11.43 5.58 7.06
N LYS A 390 11.16 6.88 7.11
CA LYS A 390 10.99 7.61 8.36
C LYS A 390 9.61 7.35 8.96
N ILE A 391 9.56 7.12 10.26
CA ILE A 391 8.31 7.08 11.01
C ILE A 391 7.76 8.50 11.09
N ILE A 392 6.52 8.66 10.66
CA ILE A 392 5.76 9.91 10.76
C ILE A 392 4.49 9.69 11.57
N GLU A 393 3.91 10.75 12.12
CA GLU A 393 2.66 10.65 12.86
C GLU A 393 1.53 10.14 11.97
N GLN A 394 0.86 9.07 12.39
CA GLN A 394 -0.29 8.47 11.72
C GLN A 394 -1.60 8.99 12.31
N SER A 395 -2.67 8.90 11.53
CA SER A 395 -4.02 9.31 11.96
C SER A 395 -5.07 8.40 11.35
N ASP A 396 -6.19 8.23 12.04
CA ASP A 396 -7.39 7.54 11.53
C ASP A 396 -7.97 8.25 10.29
N PHE A 397 -7.64 9.53 10.10
CA PHE A 397 -8.08 10.38 8.98
C PHE A 397 -7.02 10.55 7.89
N HIS A 398 -6.08 9.61 7.82
CA HIS A 398 -4.96 9.67 6.91
C HIS A 398 -5.37 9.80 5.42
N TYR A 399 -6.36 9.00 4.97
CA TYR A 399 -6.87 9.09 3.60
C TYR A 399 -7.74 10.33 3.35
N ASP A 400 -8.47 10.79 4.36
CA ASP A 400 -9.22 12.05 4.24
C ASP A 400 -8.28 13.23 4.01
N ALA A 401 -7.15 13.27 4.73
CA ALA A 401 -6.12 14.28 4.55
C ALA A 401 -5.57 14.28 3.11
N ARG A 402 -5.21 13.11 2.58
CA ARG A 402 -4.72 12.96 1.19
C ARG A 402 -5.73 13.49 0.18
N LYS A 403 -7.00 13.10 0.29
CA LYS A 403 -8.07 13.52 -0.63
C LYS A 403 -8.32 15.02 -0.59
N LYS A 404 -8.27 15.66 0.60
CA LYS A 404 -8.41 17.12 0.72
C LYS A 404 -7.27 17.86 0.02
N LEU A 405 -6.03 17.39 0.16
CA LEU A 405 -4.86 17.95 -0.51
C LEU A 405 -4.91 17.75 -2.03
N ALA A 406 -5.36 16.59 -2.50
CA ALA A 406 -5.55 16.33 -3.92
C ALA A 406 -6.61 17.27 -4.53
N THR A 407 -7.72 17.50 -3.83
CA THR A 407 -8.74 18.48 -4.25
C THR A 407 -8.14 19.89 -4.35
N ALA A 408 -7.33 20.30 -3.37
CA ALA A 408 -6.63 21.57 -3.41
C ALA A 408 -5.69 21.69 -4.63
N LEU A 409 -4.92 20.63 -4.93
CA LEU A 409 -4.02 20.60 -6.10
C LEU A 409 -4.81 20.78 -7.42
N ILE A 410 -5.94 20.11 -7.56
CA ILE A 410 -6.81 20.25 -8.74
C ILE A 410 -7.31 21.69 -8.87
N ASN A 411 -7.78 22.31 -7.78
CA ASN A 411 -8.23 23.69 -7.79
C ASN A 411 -7.11 24.68 -8.18
N ILE A 412 -5.91 24.47 -7.66
CA ILE A 412 -4.75 25.31 -7.96
C ILE A 412 -4.35 25.17 -9.44
N THR A 413 -4.28 23.95 -9.96
CA THR A 413 -3.74 23.69 -11.30
C THR A 413 -4.76 23.92 -12.43
N GLN A 414 -6.04 23.58 -12.20
CA GLN A 414 -7.08 23.70 -13.21
C GLN A 414 -7.86 25.02 -13.13
N ASN A 415 -8.04 25.56 -11.93
CA ASN A 415 -8.87 26.74 -11.70
C ASN A 415 -8.03 28.00 -11.35
N GLY A 416 -6.70 27.87 -11.23
CA GLY A 416 -5.81 28.97 -10.89
C GLY A 416 -6.00 29.52 -9.47
N ALA A 417 -6.48 28.67 -8.54
CA ALA A 417 -6.67 29.06 -7.16
C ALA A 417 -5.35 29.34 -6.44
N ASP A 418 -5.40 30.17 -5.41
CA ASP A 418 -4.23 30.50 -4.59
C ASP A 418 -3.83 29.34 -3.66
N ILE A 419 -2.54 29.02 -3.60
CA ILE A 419 -2.01 27.88 -2.86
C ILE A 419 -2.32 27.99 -1.36
N ASP A 420 -2.05 29.12 -0.73
CA ASP A 420 -2.27 29.28 0.70
C ASP A 420 -3.76 29.21 1.06
N SER A 421 -4.62 29.75 0.20
CA SER A 421 -6.07 29.68 0.37
C SER A 421 -6.59 28.25 0.26
N GLU A 422 -6.12 27.46 -0.71
CA GLU A 422 -6.56 26.09 -0.90
C GLU A 422 -6.04 25.15 0.19
N ILE A 423 -4.79 25.31 0.63
CA ILE A 423 -4.24 24.58 1.77
C ILE A 423 -5.05 24.86 3.04
N LYS A 424 -5.42 26.13 3.26
CA LYS A 424 -6.26 26.49 4.40
C LYS A 424 -7.65 25.85 4.30
N THR A 425 -8.27 25.89 3.14
CA THR A 425 -9.58 25.25 2.92
C THR A 425 -9.51 23.74 3.17
N ALA A 426 -8.47 23.08 2.65
CA ALA A 426 -8.25 21.65 2.87
C ALA A 426 -8.08 21.31 4.36
N GLU A 427 -7.36 22.14 5.13
CA GLU A 427 -7.19 21.95 6.57
C GLU A 427 -8.50 22.15 7.34
N ASP A 428 -9.25 23.22 7.01
CA ASP A 428 -10.53 23.51 7.67
C ASP A 428 -11.57 22.40 7.37
N ASP A 429 -11.62 21.91 6.15
CA ASP A 429 -12.47 20.80 5.74
C ASP A 429 -12.09 19.49 6.45
N LEU A 430 -10.79 19.24 6.64
CA LEU A 430 -10.35 18.05 7.37
C LEU A 430 -10.68 18.17 8.86
N LYS A 431 -10.49 19.33 9.48
CA LYS A 431 -10.91 19.60 10.85
C LYS A 431 -12.40 19.35 11.04
N PHE A 432 -13.23 19.83 10.10
CA PHE A 432 -14.67 19.57 10.13
C PHE A 432 -14.99 18.07 10.06
N THR A 433 -14.30 17.32 9.19
CA THR A 433 -14.45 15.86 9.09
C THR A 433 -14.06 15.16 10.40
N MET A 434 -13.05 15.66 11.10
CA MET A 434 -12.56 15.15 12.39
C MET A 434 -13.43 15.59 13.58
N GLY A 435 -14.39 16.50 13.39
CA GLY A 435 -15.20 17.07 14.47
C GLY A 435 -14.46 18.08 15.37
N LEU A 436 -13.44 18.76 14.82
CA LEU A 436 -12.60 19.74 15.51
C LEU A 436 -13.09 21.17 15.29
#